data_702be011f75c101cdfe9128e7655c821
#
_entry.id   702be011f75c101cdfe9128e7655c821
#
_cell.length_a   1.000
_cell.length_b   1.000
_cell.length_c   1.000
_cell.angle_alpha   90.00
_cell.angle_beta   90.00
_cell.angle_gamma   90.00
#
_symmetry.space_group_name_H-M   'P 1'
#
loop_
_entity.id
_entity.type
_entity.pdbx_description
1 polymer ?
#
loop_
_entity_poly.entity_id
_entity_poly.type
_entity_poly.pdbx_seq_one_letter_code
_entity_poly.pdbx_strand_id
1 'polypeptide(L)'
;MDQLGSQLEDSSVLLELAISEDDLQTLNDLTNDLKTLDSEISQLEIQRMFSGEMDTSDAFLDIQAGSGGTEAQDWANMLLRMYLKWCESNHFKAELIETSPGEVAGIKSATIHVSGEFAFGWLRTETGVHRLVRKSPFDSGSRRHTSFAAVFVSPEIKDDFQIDIDP
;
A
#
# COMPACT_ATOMS: atom_id res chain seq x y z
N MET A 1 3.17 16.52 -17.36
CA MET A 1 3.06 17.90 -16.82
C MET A 1 2.27 18.78 -17.76
N ASP A 2 2.55 18.78 -19.06
CA ASP A 2 1.84 19.64 -20.03
C ASP A 2 0.34 19.35 -20.17
N GLN A 3 -0.06 18.08 -20.03
CA GLN A 3 -1.46 17.65 -20.17
C GLN A 3 -2.36 18.16 -19.03
N LEU A 4 -1.88 18.11 -17.78
CA LEU A 4 -2.61 18.65 -16.62
C LEU A 4 -2.74 20.16 -16.68
N GLY A 5 -1.70 20.86 -17.16
CA GLY A 5 -1.73 22.31 -17.38
C GLY A 5 -2.79 22.70 -18.42
N SER A 6 -2.86 21.99 -19.54
CA SER A 6 -3.87 22.22 -20.58
C SER A 6 -5.30 21.94 -20.06
N GLN A 7 -5.51 20.86 -19.30
CA GLN A 7 -6.81 20.56 -18.71
C GLN A 7 -7.28 21.65 -17.73
N LEU A 8 -6.36 22.23 -16.96
CA LEU A 8 -6.68 23.31 -16.04
C LEU A 8 -7.05 24.60 -16.78
N GLU A 9 -6.33 24.91 -17.86
CA GLU A 9 -6.65 26.08 -18.70
C GLU A 9 -8.02 25.90 -19.36
N ASP A 10 -8.30 24.73 -19.94
CA ASP A 10 -9.60 24.42 -20.54
C ASP A 10 -10.74 24.50 -19.51
N SER A 11 -10.53 24.00 -18.30
CA SER A 11 -11.51 24.08 -17.21
C SER A 11 -11.77 25.54 -16.78
N SER A 12 -10.74 26.40 -16.82
CA SER A 12 -10.87 27.84 -16.51
C SER A 12 -11.75 28.55 -17.52
N VAL A 13 -11.56 28.28 -18.82
CA VAL A 13 -12.36 28.86 -19.90
C VAL A 13 -13.81 28.38 -19.83
N LEU A 14 -14.03 27.09 -19.58
CA LEU A 14 -15.37 26.53 -19.43
C LEU A 14 -16.10 27.11 -18.21
N LEU A 15 -15.37 27.39 -17.12
CA LEU A 15 -15.93 28.03 -15.92
C LEU A 15 -16.48 29.43 -16.22
N GLU A 16 -15.70 30.24 -16.95
CA GLU A 16 -16.13 31.58 -17.33
C GLU A 16 -17.40 31.56 -18.22
N LEU A 17 -17.46 30.62 -19.15
CA LEU A 17 -18.62 30.45 -20.02
C LEU A 17 -19.84 29.96 -19.22
N ALA A 18 -19.69 28.95 -18.37
CA ALA A 18 -20.79 28.42 -17.56
C ALA A 18 -21.38 29.47 -16.60
N ILE A 19 -20.53 30.35 -16.04
CA ILE A 19 -21.00 31.47 -15.21
C ILE A 19 -21.77 32.49 -16.06
N SER A 20 -21.31 32.80 -17.27
CA SER A 20 -21.99 33.77 -18.15
C SER A 20 -23.36 33.30 -18.65
N GLU A 21 -23.54 31.97 -18.78
CA GLU A 21 -24.76 31.35 -19.27
C GLU A 21 -25.69 30.82 -18.15
N ASP A 22 -25.29 30.97 -16.88
CA ASP A 22 -25.97 30.46 -15.69
C ASP A 22 -26.23 28.92 -15.75
N ASP A 23 -25.29 28.17 -16.37
CA ASP A 23 -25.38 26.73 -16.56
C ASP A 23 -24.87 25.96 -15.33
N LEU A 24 -25.82 25.62 -14.45
CA LEU A 24 -25.55 24.86 -13.23
C LEU A 24 -25.09 23.43 -13.48
N GLN A 25 -25.44 22.84 -14.61
CA GLN A 25 -25.01 21.47 -14.94
C GLN A 25 -23.52 21.44 -15.29
N THR A 26 -23.09 22.32 -16.15
CA THR A 26 -21.66 22.46 -16.52
C THR A 26 -20.81 22.82 -15.28
N LEU A 27 -21.31 23.63 -14.36
CA LEU A 27 -20.61 23.96 -13.09
C LEU A 27 -20.43 22.72 -12.19
N ASN A 28 -21.44 21.85 -12.11
CA ASN A 28 -21.33 20.60 -11.35
C ASN A 28 -20.33 19.62 -11.99
N ASP A 29 -20.35 19.49 -13.30
CA ASP A 29 -19.44 18.62 -14.04
C ASP A 29 -17.99 19.09 -13.88
N LEU A 30 -17.72 20.38 -14.03
CA LEU A 30 -16.43 21.00 -13.77
C LEU A 30 -15.94 20.78 -12.32
N THR A 31 -16.85 20.83 -11.34
CA THR A 31 -16.49 20.57 -9.94
C THR A 31 -16.01 19.13 -9.75
N ASN A 32 -16.58 18.16 -10.46
CA ASN A 32 -16.15 16.78 -10.39
C ASN A 32 -14.83 16.54 -11.13
N ASP A 33 -14.65 17.18 -12.28
CA ASP A 33 -13.39 17.11 -13.05
C ASP A 33 -12.23 17.70 -12.25
N LEU A 34 -12.43 18.86 -11.59
CA LEU A 34 -11.42 19.45 -10.73
C LEU A 34 -11.05 18.58 -9.53
N LYS A 35 -12.01 17.86 -8.93
CA LYS A 35 -11.72 16.88 -7.86
C LYS A 35 -10.88 15.71 -8.37
N THR A 36 -11.13 15.26 -9.60
CA THR A 36 -10.35 14.20 -10.23
C THR A 36 -8.92 14.66 -10.48
N LEU A 37 -8.75 15.88 -11.04
CA LEU A 37 -7.43 16.48 -11.25
C LEU A 37 -6.65 16.68 -9.93
N ASP A 38 -7.31 17.12 -8.86
CA ASP A 38 -6.71 17.28 -7.53
C ASP A 38 -6.20 15.93 -6.98
N SER A 39 -6.98 14.86 -7.18
CA SER A 39 -6.58 13.51 -6.83
C SER A 39 -5.37 13.01 -7.64
N GLU A 40 -5.33 13.27 -8.94
CA GLU A 40 -4.21 12.91 -9.82
C GLU A 40 -2.94 13.68 -9.45
N ILE A 41 -3.05 14.98 -9.17
CA ILE A 41 -1.92 15.79 -8.71
C ILE A 41 -1.38 15.27 -7.39
N SER A 42 -2.26 14.96 -6.44
CA SER A 42 -1.88 14.38 -5.14
C SER A 42 -1.12 13.05 -5.30
N GLN A 43 -1.53 12.20 -6.23
CA GLN A 43 -0.81 10.95 -6.54
C GLN A 43 0.58 11.23 -7.12
N LEU A 44 0.71 12.18 -8.05
CA LEU A 44 2.01 12.57 -8.62
C LEU A 44 2.94 13.20 -7.58
N GLU A 45 2.41 13.98 -6.64
CA GLU A 45 3.19 14.52 -5.54
C GLU A 45 3.76 13.42 -4.65
N ILE A 46 2.96 12.40 -4.33
CA ILE A 46 3.41 11.24 -3.55
C ILE A 46 4.47 10.45 -4.33
N GLN A 47 4.25 10.18 -5.63
CA GLN A 47 5.24 9.50 -6.47
C GLN A 47 6.58 10.26 -6.53
N ARG A 48 6.53 11.60 -6.54
CA ARG A 48 7.74 12.43 -6.51
C ARG A 48 8.56 12.27 -5.20
N MET A 49 7.93 11.84 -4.11
CA MET A 49 8.61 11.55 -2.85
C MET A 49 9.42 10.25 -2.89
N PHE A 50 9.10 9.34 -3.84
CA PHE A 50 9.85 8.10 -4.06
C PHE A 50 11.11 8.40 -4.87
N SER A 51 12.18 8.82 -4.17
CA SER A 51 13.46 9.21 -4.77
C SER A 51 14.58 8.19 -4.50
N GLY A 52 14.27 7.10 -3.81
CA GLY A 52 15.22 6.00 -3.57
C GLY A 52 15.47 5.17 -4.83
N GLU A 53 16.70 4.74 -5.03
CA GLU A 53 17.10 3.95 -6.20
C GLU A 53 16.24 2.68 -6.40
N MET A 54 15.79 2.06 -5.29
CA MET A 54 14.99 0.85 -5.30
C MET A 54 13.48 1.12 -5.19
N ASP A 55 13.04 2.37 -5.02
CA ASP A 55 11.63 2.69 -4.79
C ASP A 55 10.70 2.24 -5.92
N THR A 56 11.23 2.17 -7.16
CA THR A 56 10.48 1.69 -8.35
C THR A 56 10.38 0.17 -8.46
N SER A 57 11.12 -0.57 -7.61
CA SER A 57 11.18 -2.02 -7.67
C SER A 57 9.89 -2.67 -7.15
N ASP A 58 9.67 -3.91 -7.58
CA ASP A 58 8.74 -4.83 -6.94
C ASP A 58 9.22 -5.14 -5.52
N ALA A 59 8.35 -5.63 -4.64
CA ALA A 59 8.66 -5.84 -3.25
C ALA A 59 8.34 -7.27 -2.77
N PHE A 60 9.19 -7.79 -1.89
CA PHE A 60 8.83 -8.90 -1.01
C PHE A 60 8.43 -8.36 0.36
N LEU A 61 7.32 -8.86 0.87
CA LEU A 61 6.80 -8.51 2.18
C LEU A 61 6.70 -9.77 3.03
N ASP A 62 7.52 -9.82 4.08
CA ASP A 62 7.56 -10.91 5.04
C ASP A 62 6.81 -10.51 6.31
N ILE A 63 5.90 -11.36 6.75
CA ILE A 63 5.13 -11.20 7.98
C ILE A 63 5.51 -12.34 8.92
N GLN A 64 5.85 -12.02 10.16
CA GLN A 64 6.20 -13.00 11.17
C GLN A 64 5.47 -12.73 12.47
N ALA A 65 4.80 -13.75 12.99
CA ALA A 65 4.14 -13.69 14.28
C ALA A 65 5.17 -13.52 15.41
N GLY A 66 4.87 -12.65 16.37
CA GLY A 66 5.66 -12.52 17.59
C GLY A 66 5.48 -13.71 18.55
N SER A 67 6.16 -13.65 19.69
CA SER A 67 6.17 -14.72 20.71
C SER A 67 4.85 -14.94 21.47
N GLY A 68 3.77 -14.24 21.10
CA GLY A 68 2.47 -14.25 21.81
C GLY A 68 1.55 -15.45 21.54
N GLY A 69 2.04 -16.55 20.95
CA GLY A 69 1.24 -17.75 20.65
C GLY A 69 0.08 -17.46 19.69
N THR A 70 -1.09 -18.08 19.92
CA THR A 70 -2.25 -18.01 19.02
C THR A 70 -2.71 -16.59 18.71
N GLU A 71 -2.68 -15.68 19.67
CA GLU A 71 -3.04 -14.26 19.45
C GLU A 71 -2.09 -13.57 18.48
N ALA A 72 -0.79 -13.78 18.59
CA ALA A 72 0.19 -13.20 17.66
C ALA A 72 0.08 -13.83 16.26
N GLN A 73 -0.21 -15.12 16.18
CA GLN A 73 -0.43 -15.84 14.91
C GLN A 73 -1.70 -15.35 14.20
N ASP A 74 -2.76 -15.08 14.96
CA ASP A 74 -3.99 -14.50 14.41
C ASP A 74 -3.76 -13.05 13.96
N TRP A 75 -2.99 -12.26 14.73
CA TRP A 75 -2.59 -10.91 14.33
C TRP A 75 -1.80 -10.89 13.03
N ALA A 76 -0.81 -11.78 12.88
CA ALA A 76 -0.05 -11.93 11.64
C ALA A 76 -0.97 -12.26 10.44
N ASN A 77 -1.97 -13.10 10.62
CA ASN A 77 -2.97 -13.41 9.58
C ASN A 77 -3.88 -12.20 9.26
N MET A 78 -4.20 -11.39 10.25
CA MET A 78 -4.94 -10.13 10.01
C MET A 78 -4.12 -9.16 9.18
N LEU A 79 -2.81 -9.00 9.47
CA LEU A 79 -1.89 -8.19 8.68
C LEU A 79 -1.78 -8.70 7.24
N LEU A 80 -1.61 -10.01 7.05
CA LEU A 80 -1.60 -10.62 5.72
C LEU A 80 -2.84 -10.23 4.90
N ARG A 81 -4.02 -10.39 5.49
CA ARG A 81 -5.28 -10.02 4.84
C ARG A 81 -5.38 -8.52 4.56
N MET A 82 -4.86 -7.68 5.46
CA MET A 82 -4.83 -6.23 5.30
C MET A 82 -3.99 -5.85 4.08
N TYR A 83 -2.77 -6.36 3.98
CA TYR A 83 -1.88 -6.06 2.85
C TYR A 83 -2.41 -6.60 1.52
N LEU A 84 -2.96 -7.81 1.48
CA LEU A 84 -3.58 -8.35 0.27
C LEU A 84 -4.74 -7.47 -0.22
N LYS A 85 -5.61 -7.00 0.70
CA LYS A 85 -6.70 -6.09 0.34
C LYS A 85 -6.20 -4.72 -0.09
N TRP A 86 -5.15 -4.21 0.55
CA TRP A 86 -4.54 -2.96 0.17
C TRP A 86 -3.96 -3.04 -1.25
N CYS A 87 -3.26 -4.13 -1.56
CA CYS A 87 -2.74 -4.38 -2.91
C CYS A 87 -3.87 -4.41 -3.95
N GLU A 88 -4.96 -5.13 -3.68
CA GLU A 88 -6.12 -5.20 -4.55
C GLU A 88 -6.74 -3.81 -4.80
N SER A 89 -6.92 -3.02 -3.74
CA SER A 89 -7.52 -1.67 -3.82
C SER A 89 -6.64 -0.66 -4.56
N ASN A 90 -5.32 -0.86 -4.56
CA ASN A 90 -4.36 0.02 -5.22
C ASN A 90 -3.81 -0.58 -6.53
N HIS A 91 -4.47 -1.62 -7.06
CA HIS A 91 -4.13 -2.26 -8.34
C HIS A 91 -2.73 -2.88 -8.40
N PHE A 92 -2.13 -3.22 -7.25
CA PHE A 92 -0.92 -4.02 -7.18
C PHE A 92 -1.25 -5.50 -7.36
N LYS A 93 -0.39 -6.23 -8.08
CA LYS A 93 -0.46 -7.68 -8.14
C LYS A 93 0.24 -8.25 -6.91
N ALA A 94 -0.49 -8.96 -6.05
CA ALA A 94 0.06 -9.65 -4.89
C ALA A 94 0.00 -11.17 -5.10
N GLU A 95 1.13 -11.84 -4.90
CA GLU A 95 1.27 -13.29 -4.99
C GLU A 95 1.80 -13.84 -3.67
N LEU A 96 1.06 -14.77 -3.05
CA LEU A 96 1.48 -15.44 -1.84
C LEU A 96 2.52 -16.51 -2.19
N ILE A 97 3.80 -16.29 -1.84
CA ILE A 97 4.91 -17.20 -2.14
C ILE A 97 4.93 -18.35 -1.14
N GLU A 98 4.86 -18.01 0.15
CA GLU A 98 4.95 -19.00 1.21
C GLU A 98 4.05 -18.60 2.38
N THR A 99 3.51 -19.60 3.07
CA THR A 99 2.80 -19.41 4.33
C THR A 99 3.03 -20.59 5.25
N SER A 100 3.32 -20.30 6.52
CA SER A 100 3.42 -21.29 7.57
C SER A 100 2.22 -21.16 8.50
N PRO A 101 1.33 -22.16 8.58
CA PRO A 101 0.13 -22.07 9.39
C PRO A 101 0.45 -22.05 10.88
N GLY A 102 -0.42 -21.39 11.65
CA GLY A 102 -0.41 -21.44 13.11
C GLY A 102 -0.83 -22.81 13.64
N GLU A 103 -0.58 -23.05 14.92
CA GLU A 103 -0.90 -24.34 15.55
C GLU A 103 -2.41 -24.51 15.82
N VAL A 104 -3.08 -23.43 16.19
CA VAL A 104 -4.51 -23.42 16.52
C VAL A 104 -5.28 -22.50 15.58
N ALA A 105 -4.74 -21.32 15.31
CA ALA A 105 -5.31 -20.31 14.42
C ALA A 105 -4.21 -19.41 13.86
N GLY A 106 -4.52 -18.69 12.78
CA GLY A 106 -3.63 -17.73 12.17
C GLY A 106 -2.44 -18.35 11.44
N ILE A 107 -1.36 -17.60 11.33
CA ILE A 107 -0.12 -17.98 10.64
C ILE A 107 1.10 -17.69 11.50
N LYS A 108 2.14 -18.52 11.38
CA LYS A 108 3.47 -18.26 11.98
C LYS A 108 4.24 -17.24 11.14
N SER A 109 4.20 -17.42 9.83
CA SER A 109 4.82 -16.52 8.86
C SER A 109 4.10 -16.56 7.53
N ALA A 110 4.30 -15.50 6.73
CA ALA A 110 3.91 -15.45 5.31
C ALA A 110 4.85 -14.54 4.55
N THR A 111 5.14 -14.90 3.30
CA THR A 111 5.87 -14.08 2.34
C THR A 111 4.98 -13.78 1.15
N ILE A 112 4.83 -12.50 0.82
CA ILE A 112 4.07 -12.02 -0.33
C ILE A 112 5.04 -11.33 -1.29
N HIS A 113 4.93 -11.63 -2.58
CA HIS A 113 5.53 -10.84 -3.64
C HIS A 113 4.50 -9.83 -4.15
N VAL A 114 4.86 -8.56 -4.16
CA VAL A 114 4.00 -7.45 -4.60
C VAL A 114 4.62 -6.79 -5.81
N SER A 115 3.95 -6.88 -6.95
CA SER A 115 4.42 -6.29 -8.21
C SER A 115 3.54 -5.10 -8.60
N GLY A 116 4.20 -4.03 -9.02
CA GLY A 116 3.58 -2.82 -9.49
C GLY A 116 4.49 -1.61 -9.37
N GLU A 117 4.09 -0.53 -9.99
CA GLU A 117 4.88 0.70 -10.01
C GLU A 117 5.06 1.27 -8.60
N PHE A 118 6.32 1.45 -8.18
CA PHE A 118 6.69 1.90 -6.83
C PHE A 118 6.22 0.97 -5.69
N ALA A 119 6.05 -0.33 -5.93
CA ALA A 119 5.57 -1.26 -4.90
C ALA A 119 6.47 -1.22 -3.64
N PHE A 120 7.79 -1.26 -3.81
CA PHE A 120 8.72 -1.15 -2.69
C PHE A 120 8.66 0.25 -2.04
N GLY A 121 8.59 1.31 -2.83
CA GLY A 121 8.49 2.69 -2.33
C GLY A 121 7.32 2.88 -1.37
N TRP A 122 6.15 2.32 -1.72
CA TRP A 122 4.95 2.36 -0.87
C TRP A 122 5.08 1.51 0.40
N LEU A 123 5.63 0.30 0.28
CA LEU A 123 5.60 -0.68 1.36
C LEU A 123 6.80 -0.59 2.31
N ARG A 124 7.94 -0.01 1.91
CA ARG A 124 9.18 0.03 2.72
C ARG A 124 9.00 0.63 4.11
N THR A 125 8.08 1.57 4.25
CA THR A 125 7.79 2.23 5.54
C THR A 125 7.00 1.35 6.51
N GLU A 126 6.44 0.24 6.03
CA GLU A 126 5.75 -0.75 6.86
C GLU A 126 6.69 -1.67 7.63
N THR A 127 8.01 -1.64 7.29
CA THR A 127 9.00 -2.45 8.00
C THR A 127 9.05 -2.06 9.48
N GLY A 128 8.75 -3.03 10.34
CA GLY A 128 8.75 -2.81 11.78
C GLY A 128 7.91 -3.80 12.58
N VAL A 129 7.69 -3.48 13.84
CA VAL A 129 6.88 -4.29 14.76
C VAL A 129 5.49 -3.66 14.90
N HIS A 130 4.48 -4.39 14.47
CA HIS A 130 3.08 -4.00 14.49
C HIS A 130 2.39 -4.51 15.75
N ARG A 131 1.72 -3.61 16.48
CA ARG A 131 1.05 -3.90 17.74
C ARG A 131 -0.47 -3.93 17.58
N LEU A 132 -1.10 -5.00 18.05
CA LEU A 132 -2.55 -5.11 18.19
C LEU A 132 -2.93 -5.10 19.67
N VAL A 133 -3.93 -4.29 20.04
CA VAL A 133 -4.54 -4.31 21.36
C VAL A 133 -6.03 -4.52 21.20
N ARG A 134 -6.52 -5.68 21.64
CA ARG A 134 -7.95 -6.04 21.54
C ARG A 134 -8.40 -6.93 22.69
N LYS A 135 -9.72 -7.13 22.83
CA LYS A 135 -10.24 -8.26 23.62
C LYS A 135 -9.96 -9.55 22.86
N SER A 136 -9.31 -10.52 23.54
CA SER A 136 -8.95 -11.79 22.91
C SER A 136 -10.17 -12.64 22.61
N PRO A 137 -10.35 -13.13 21.36
CA PRO A 137 -11.36 -14.13 21.05
C PRO A 137 -10.97 -15.55 21.55
N PHE A 138 -9.70 -15.75 21.93
CA PHE A 138 -9.15 -17.02 22.40
C PHE A 138 -9.09 -17.11 23.94
N ASP A 139 -9.36 -16.02 24.64
CA ASP A 139 -9.40 -15.98 26.10
C ASP A 139 -10.84 -16.09 26.61
N SER A 140 -11.13 -17.12 27.37
CA SER A 140 -12.45 -17.35 27.97
C SER A 140 -12.92 -16.19 28.88
N GLY A 141 -11.97 -15.42 29.44
CA GLY A 141 -12.23 -14.25 30.25
C GLY A 141 -12.44 -12.95 29.48
N SER A 142 -12.38 -12.98 28.14
CA SER A 142 -12.51 -11.80 27.26
C SER A 142 -11.61 -10.63 27.69
N ARG A 143 -10.45 -10.92 28.25
CA ARG A 143 -9.50 -9.91 28.73
C ARG A 143 -8.82 -9.22 27.56
N ARG A 144 -8.34 -8.01 27.82
CA ARG A 144 -7.58 -7.23 26.85
C ARG A 144 -6.14 -7.79 26.75
N HIS A 145 -5.76 -8.16 25.53
CA HIS A 145 -4.42 -8.67 25.20
C HIS A 145 -3.70 -7.72 24.27
N THR A 146 -2.38 -7.74 24.34
CA THR A 146 -1.48 -7.04 23.42
C THR A 146 -0.67 -8.09 22.67
N SER A 147 -0.69 -8.04 21.34
CA SER A 147 0.03 -8.95 20.46
C SER A 147 0.92 -8.18 19.50
N PHE A 148 2.00 -8.79 19.10
CA PHE A 148 2.97 -8.21 18.17
C PHE A 148 3.18 -9.15 16.98
N ALA A 149 3.43 -8.56 15.81
CA ALA A 149 3.92 -9.23 14.62
C ALA A 149 4.94 -8.34 13.94
N ALA A 150 5.97 -8.92 13.37
CA ALA A 150 6.98 -8.20 12.60
C ALA A 150 6.62 -8.23 11.12
N VAL A 151 6.84 -7.10 10.45
CA VAL A 151 6.77 -6.96 9.00
C VAL A 151 8.14 -6.51 8.52
N PHE A 152 8.64 -7.16 7.48
CA PHE A 152 9.87 -6.77 6.81
C PHE A 152 9.60 -6.66 5.30
N VAL A 153 10.07 -5.57 4.71
CA VAL A 153 9.90 -5.31 3.27
C VAL A 153 11.26 -5.17 2.64
N SER A 154 11.50 -5.95 1.58
CA SER A 154 12.72 -5.88 0.77
C SER A 154 12.39 -5.67 -0.71
N PRO A 155 13.24 -4.92 -1.45
CA PRO A 155 13.06 -4.75 -2.88
C PRO A 155 13.40 -6.04 -3.63
N GLU A 156 12.72 -6.28 -4.76
CA GLU A 156 13.16 -7.27 -5.71
C GLU A 156 14.37 -6.73 -6.47
N ILE A 157 15.52 -7.39 -6.30
CA ILE A 157 16.75 -7.07 -7.03
C ILE A 157 16.74 -7.89 -8.32
N LYS A 158 16.57 -7.23 -9.46
CA LYS A 158 16.75 -7.88 -10.77
C LYS A 158 18.26 -8.06 -10.99
N ASP A 159 18.71 -9.32 -11.13
CA ASP A 159 20.11 -9.69 -11.28
C ASP A 159 20.74 -9.04 -12.53
N ASP A 160 21.33 -7.86 -12.35
CA ASP A 160 22.20 -7.21 -13.33
C ASP A 160 23.61 -6.96 -12.76
N PHE A 161 23.95 -7.57 -11.62
CA PHE A 161 25.28 -7.44 -11.05
C PHE A 161 26.22 -8.47 -11.70
N GLN A 162 27.05 -8.01 -12.64
CA GLN A 162 28.26 -8.73 -12.99
C GLN A 162 29.20 -8.71 -11.78
N ILE A 163 29.29 -9.83 -11.07
CA ILE A 163 30.27 -10.02 -10.00
C ILE A 163 31.62 -10.23 -10.70
N ASP A 164 32.44 -9.18 -10.77
CA ASP A 164 33.81 -9.29 -11.20
C ASP A 164 34.63 -9.86 -10.01
N ILE A 165 34.90 -11.17 -10.08
CA ILE A 165 35.72 -11.85 -9.07
C ILE A 165 37.18 -11.69 -9.54
N ASP A 166 37.90 -10.77 -8.93
CA ASP A 166 39.34 -10.63 -9.10
C ASP A 166 40.06 -11.87 -8.48
N PRO A 167 40.88 -12.63 -9.23
CA PRO A 167 41.47 -13.91 -8.78
C PRO A 167 42.57 -13.77 -7.74
#